data_fa0ef2eee1db199b46a99f93706e6b09
#
_entry.id   fa0ef2eee1db199b46a99f93706e6b09
#
_cell.length_a   1.000
_cell.length_b   1.000
_cell.length_c   1.000
_cell.angle_alpha   90.00
_cell.angle_beta   90.00
_cell.angle_gamma   90.00
#
_symmetry.space_group_name_H-M   'P 1'
#
loop_
_entity.id
_entity.type
_entity.pdbx_description
1 polymer ?
#
loop_
_entity_poly.entity_id
_entity_poly.type
_entity_poly.pdbx_seq_one_letter_code
_entity_poly.pdbx_strand_id
1 'polypeptide(L)'
;MKTRDPVVPATFQVEISNDEVKKHDHWVAAYFQPRFRQNERALRKLGSVPLGNFIPEELPDGSKGITYGQVGARKLTPRGSVRYLQVINTRDTGIDFAVKPDRVAEGSHNDPERSRVQPLDILFTNNAFRGTETLIGRCVVVPRDYGKLNISQHIDWIRVDGINPFYVCCFLKCRFGALQVQRVMHGVDAMTISFGRIRAIEIPKLPVAIQFQVEREYREMSKQHDRAMAIKERLLDESGIEPGQYGEAINELANQNPAYKRAMAEAQDRLKHLLGELEAVLEGEQKKIRPFPG
;
A
#
# COMPACT_ATOMS: atom_id res chain seq x y z
N MET A 1 1.83 20.62 4.97
CA MET A 1 0.50 21.21 5.23
C MET A 1 -0.29 20.15 6.00
N LYS A 2 -0.58 20.36 7.29
CA LYS A 2 -1.41 19.44 8.07
C LYS A 2 -2.83 19.56 7.52
N THR A 3 -3.30 18.57 6.79
CA THR A 3 -4.73 18.42 6.50
C THR A 3 -5.41 18.28 7.85
N ARG A 4 -6.15 19.30 8.25
CA ARG A 4 -7.07 19.17 9.39
C ARG A 4 -8.07 18.10 8.97
N ASP A 5 -8.00 16.94 9.60
CA ASP A 5 -9.10 15.99 9.54
C ASP A 5 -10.38 16.77 9.89
N PRO A 6 -11.46 16.60 9.12
CA PRO A 6 -12.73 17.21 9.51
C PRO A 6 -13.02 16.73 10.93
N VAL A 7 -13.20 17.67 11.84
CA VAL A 7 -13.58 17.40 13.23
C VAL A 7 -14.84 16.55 13.18
N VAL A 8 -14.66 15.25 13.36
CA VAL A 8 -15.80 14.35 13.53
C VAL A 8 -16.44 14.78 14.85
N PRO A 9 -17.72 15.18 14.87
CA PRO A 9 -18.36 15.52 16.12
C PRO A 9 -18.19 14.36 17.10
N ALA A 10 -17.87 14.66 18.35
CA ALA A 10 -17.54 13.67 19.39
C ALA A 10 -18.65 12.62 19.61
N THR A 11 -19.84 12.91 19.14
CA THR A 11 -21.00 12.01 19.16
C THR A 11 -21.74 12.08 17.84
N PHE A 12 -22.01 10.94 17.21
CA PHE A 12 -22.94 10.81 16.09
C PHE A 12 -23.94 9.69 16.41
N GLN A 13 -25.19 9.91 16.08
CA GLN A 13 -26.24 8.88 16.13
C GLN A 13 -26.42 8.31 14.73
N VAL A 14 -26.40 6.99 14.62
CA VAL A 14 -26.71 6.27 13.39
C VAL A 14 -27.76 5.23 13.72
N GLU A 15 -28.91 5.31 13.09
CA GLU A 15 -29.86 4.21 13.10
C GLU A 15 -29.38 3.12 12.14
N ILE A 16 -29.20 1.93 12.69
CA ILE A 16 -28.68 0.76 11.95
C ILE A 16 -29.71 -0.36 12.12
N SER A 17 -30.22 -0.86 11.01
CA SER A 17 -31.10 -2.01 11.05
C SER A 17 -30.33 -3.29 11.34
N ASN A 18 -30.98 -4.29 11.93
CA ASN A 18 -30.38 -5.62 12.13
C ASN A 18 -29.92 -6.25 10.82
N ASP A 19 -30.61 -5.94 9.71
CA ASP A 19 -30.23 -6.45 8.39
C ASP A 19 -28.94 -5.81 7.87
N GLU A 20 -28.70 -4.52 8.14
CA GLU A 20 -27.42 -3.88 7.81
C GLU A 20 -26.27 -4.45 8.66
N VAL A 21 -26.49 -4.70 9.94
CA VAL A 21 -25.51 -5.34 10.80
C VAL A 21 -25.15 -6.73 10.29
N LYS A 22 -26.14 -7.56 9.96
CA LYS A 22 -25.94 -8.89 9.40
C LYS A 22 -25.22 -8.85 8.05
N LYS A 23 -25.63 -7.95 7.16
CA LYS A 23 -25.04 -7.77 5.83
C LYS A 23 -23.55 -7.47 5.89
N HIS A 24 -23.13 -6.65 6.85
CA HIS A 24 -21.75 -6.21 6.99
C HIS A 24 -20.95 -7.04 8.00
N ASP A 25 -21.60 -7.94 8.73
CA ASP A 25 -21.00 -8.71 9.83
C ASP A 25 -20.20 -7.80 10.80
N HIS A 26 -20.83 -6.67 11.22
CA HIS A 26 -20.14 -5.67 12.03
C HIS A 26 -21.07 -4.99 13.03
N TRP A 27 -20.63 -4.96 14.31
CA TRP A 27 -21.40 -4.40 15.43
C TRP A 27 -20.81 -3.07 15.96
N VAL A 28 -19.73 -2.56 15.37
CA VAL A 28 -19.06 -1.33 15.84
C VAL A 28 -19.66 -0.11 15.15
N ALA A 29 -20.19 0.84 15.93
CA ALA A 29 -20.81 2.06 15.42
C ALA A 29 -19.90 2.85 14.47
N ALA A 30 -18.58 2.86 14.73
CA ALA A 30 -17.59 3.52 13.87
C ALA A 30 -17.60 3.03 12.42
N TYR A 31 -17.97 1.76 12.19
CA TYR A 31 -18.10 1.18 10.85
C TYR A 31 -19.20 1.85 10.02
N PHE A 32 -20.23 2.38 10.68
CA PHE A 32 -21.43 2.96 10.03
C PHE A 32 -21.41 4.48 9.94
N GLN A 33 -20.23 5.11 10.11
CA GLN A 33 -20.12 6.57 9.98
C GLN A 33 -20.66 7.07 8.63
N PRO A 34 -21.28 8.26 8.59
CA PRO A 34 -21.89 8.81 7.38
C PRO A 34 -20.93 8.86 6.18
N ARG A 35 -19.65 9.18 6.41
CA ARG A 35 -18.62 9.23 5.36
C ARG A 35 -18.43 7.89 4.64
N PHE A 36 -18.50 6.77 5.35
CA PHE A 36 -18.35 5.44 4.76
C PHE A 36 -19.58 5.06 3.93
N ARG A 37 -20.78 5.39 4.41
CA ARG A 37 -22.04 5.18 3.66
C ARG A 37 -22.09 6.04 2.40
N GLN A 38 -21.63 7.30 2.46
CA GLN A 38 -21.54 8.17 1.29
C GLN A 38 -20.58 7.60 0.25
N ASN A 39 -19.40 7.13 0.69
CA ASN A 39 -18.43 6.48 -0.17
C ASN A 39 -19.01 5.22 -0.85
N GLU A 40 -19.67 4.36 -0.10
CA GLU A 40 -20.33 3.16 -0.62
C GLU A 40 -21.38 3.51 -1.70
N ARG A 41 -22.20 4.55 -1.46
CA ARG A 41 -23.19 5.01 -2.45
C ARG A 41 -22.52 5.54 -3.72
N ALA A 42 -21.41 6.27 -3.59
CA ALA A 42 -20.64 6.78 -4.73
C ALA A 42 -20.06 5.62 -5.55
N LEU A 43 -19.45 4.63 -4.91
CA LEU A 43 -18.90 3.46 -5.57
C LEU A 43 -19.96 2.62 -6.30
N ARG A 44 -21.13 2.42 -5.70
CA ARG A 44 -22.25 1.74 -6.37
C ARG A 44 -22.68 2.44 -7.66
N LYS A 45 -22.72 3.79 -7.66
CA LYS A 45 -23.03 4.56 -8.87
C LYS A 45 -21.99 4.39 -9.97
N LEU A 46 -20.74 4.10 -9.60
CA LEU A 46 -19.64 3.83 -10.53
C LEU A 46 -19.62 2.38 -11.04
N GLY A 47 -20.57 1.54 -10.61
CA GLY A 47 -20.61 0.13 -11.00
C GLY A 47 -19.42 -0.65 -10.45
N SER A 48 -19.00 -0.36 -9.21
CA SER A 48 -17.91 -1.07 -8.56
C SER A 48 -18.26 -2.53 -8.31
N VAL A 49 -17.21 -3.34 -8.27
CA VAL A 49 -17.28 -4.78 -7.96
C VAL A 49 -16.21 -5.13 -6.92
N PRO A 50 -16.39 -6.22 -6.14
CA PRO A 50 -15.40 -6.65 -5.17
C PRO A 50 -14.02 -6.88 -5.81
N LEU A 51 -12.96 -6.39 -5.18
CA LEU A 51 -11.57 -6.61 -5.61
C LEU A 51 -11.24 -8.11 -5.68
N GLY A 52 -11.91 -8.92 -4.86
CA GLY A 52 -11.81 -10.38 -4.89
C GLY A 52 -12.11 -11.00 -6.24
N ASN A 53 -12.90 -10.35 -7.09
CA ASN A 53 -13.19 -10.83 -8.45
C ASN A 53 -11.94 -10.80 -9.36
N PHE A 54 -10.90 -10.06 -8.96
CA PHE A 54 -9.64 -9.93 -9.68
C PHE A 54 -8.46 -10.59 -8.95
N ILE A 55 -8.67 -11.13 -7.74
CA ILE A 55 -7.64 -11.86 -7.00
C ILE A 55 -7.91 -13.36 -7.16
N PRO A 56 -7.13 -14.09 -7.96
CA PRO A 56 -7.30 -15.52 -8.15
C PRO A 56 -7.27 -16.28 -6.82
N GLU A 57 -8.10 -17.33 -6.69
CA GLU A 57 -8.01 -18.24 -5.55
C GLU A 57 -6.70 -19.06 -5.63
N GLU A 58 -6.31 -19.42 -6.86
CA GLU A 58 -5.09 -20.14 -7.16
C GLU A 58 -4.48 -19.60 -8.46
N LEU A 59 -3.17 -19.43 -8.46
CA LEU A 59 -2.37 -19.02 -9.61
C LEU A 59 -1.88 -20.25 -10.38
N PRO A 60 -1.37 -20.09 -11.62
CA PRO A 60 -0.89 -21.22 -12.43
C PRO A 60 0.24 -22.03 -11.77
N ASP A 61 0.98 -21.44 -10.85
CA ASP A 61 2.05 -22.09 -10.06
C ASP A 61 1.53 -22.76 -8.78
N GLY A 62 0.20 -22.81 -8.57
CA GLY A 62 -0.43 -23.38 -7.39
C GLY A 62 -0.42 -22.46 -6.16
N SER A 63 0.16 -21.26 -6.25
CA SER A 63 0.11 -20.29 -5.17
C SER A 63 -1.22 -19.54 -5.14
N LYS A 64 -1.56 -18.92 -4.01
CA LYS A 64 -2.80 -18.12 -3.87
C LYS A 64 -2.58 -16.71 -4.41
N GLY A 65 -3.59 -16.06 -4.93
CA GLY A 65 -3.52 -14.67 -5.39
C GLY A 65 -3.30 -13.62 -4.29
N ILE A 66 -3.37 -14.02 -3.01
CA ILE A 66 -3.04 -13.19 -1.86
C ILE A 66 -2.41 -14.05 -0.76
N THR A 67 -1.30 -13.59 -0.18
CA THR A 67 -0.63 -14.25 0.94
C THR A 67 0.12 -13.24 1.80
N TYR A 68 0.49 -13.66 3.01
CA TYR A 68 1.35 -12.91 3.93
C TYR A 68 2.73 -13.58 4.05
N GLY A 69 3.69 -12.82 4.56
CA GLY A 69 5.06 -13.30 4.76
C GLY A 69 5.24 -14.25 5.93
N GLN A 70 6.51 -14.50 6.27
CA GLN A 70 6.88 -15.44 7.32
C GLN A 70 6.52 -14.91 8.70
N VAL A 71 5.83 -15.73 9.49
CA VAL A 71 5.50 -15.47 10.90
C VAL A 71 6.72 -15.70 11.77
N GLY A 72 7.00 -14.75 12.69
CA GLY A 72 8.05 -14.90 13.68
C GLY A 72 9.45 -15.06 13.09
N ALA A 73 9.76 -14.36 11.99
CA ALA A 73 11.08 -14.36 11.40
C ALA A 73 12.16 -14.04 12.43
N ARG A 74 13.20 -14.87 12.48
CA ARG A 74 14.31 -14.76 13.44
C ARG A 74 15.64 -14.66 12.67
N LYS A 75 16.67 -14.16 13.37
CA LYS A 75 18.05 -14.04 12.81
C LYS A 75 18.10 -13.25 11.50
N LEU A 76 17.37 -12.13 11.47
CA LEU A 76 17.51 -11.16 10.39
C LEU A 76 18.93 -10.57 10.45
N THR A 77 19.51 -10.34 9.28
CA THR A 77 20.90 -9.88 9.15
C THR A 77 21.03 -8.99 7.91
N PRO A 78 21.91 -8.03 7.87
CA PRO A 78 22.18 -7.28 6.63
C PRO A 78 22.96 -8.10 5.58
N ARG A 79 23.42 -9.32 5.88
CA ARG A 79 24.32 -10.13 5.03
C ARG A 79 23.64 -11.25 4.23
N GLY A 80 22.35 -11.47 4.36
CA GLY A 80 21.61 -12.50 3.60
C GLY A 80 21.53 -12.17 2.10
N SER A 81 21.23 -13.17 1.27
CA SER A 81 21.06 -12.99 -0.19
C SER A 81 19.65 -12.51 -0.58
N VAL A 82 18.65 -12.69 0.28
CA VAL A 82 17.25 -12.28 0.04
C VAL A 82 16.93 -11.05 0.89
N ARG A 83 16.50 -9.95 0.29
CA ARG A 83 16.01 -8.77 1.02
C ARG A 83 14.70 -9.11 1.73
N TYR A 84 14.58 -8.76 3.00
CA TYR A 84 13.41 -9.06 3.83
C TYR A 84 12.67 -7.79 4.21
N LEU A 85 11.49 -7.59 3.63
CA LEU A 85 10.71 -6.38 3.79
C LEU A 85 9.82 -6.44 5.04
N GLN A 86 9.85 -5.38 5.80
CA GLN A 86 8.95 -5.12 6.92
C GLN A 86 8.08 -3.89 6.62
N VAL A 87 7.04 -3.67 7.41
CA VAL A 87 6.07 -2.57 7.21
C VAL A 87 6.77 -1.22 7.01
N ILE A 88 7.87 -0.96 7.75
CA ILE A 88 8.63 0.29 7.65
C ILE A 88 9.30 0.49 6.28
N ASN A 89 9.55 -0.58 5.54
CA ASN A 89 10.12 -0.49 4.19
C ASN A 89 9.08 -0.03 3.15
N THR A 90 7.77 -0.20 3.43
CA THR A 90 6.71 0.22 2.52
C THR A 90 6.42 1.70 2.71
N ARG A 91 6.66 2.50 1.67
CA ARG A 91 6.41 3.95 1.64
C ARG A 91 5.28 4.26 0.67
N ASP A 92 4.75 5.48 0.70
CA ASP A 92 3.66 5.86 -0.20
C ASP A 92 4.09 5.85 -1.67
N THR A 93 5.35 6.18 -1.96
CA THR A 93 5.90 6.27 -3.32
C THR A 93 6.65 5.01 -3.78
N GLY A 94 6.97 4.05 -2.89
CA GLY A 94 7.74 2.86 -3.27
C GLY A 94 8.31 2.09 -2.07
N ILE A 95 9.39 1.36 -2.27
CA ILE A 95 10.05 0.53 -1.27
C ILE A 95 11.36 1.19 -0.82
N ASP A 96 11.52 1.42 0.47
CA ASP A 96 12.73 1.97 1.09
C ASP A 96 13.58 0.83 1.67
N PHE A 97 14.55 0.35 0.90
CA PHE A 97 15.42 -0.73 1.33
C PHE A 97 16.45 -0.31 2.39
N ALA A 98 16.79 0.97 2.49
CA ALA A 98 17.82 1.47 3.37
C ALA A 98 17.35 1.70 4.81
N VAL A 99 16.05 1.98 5.03
CA VAL A 99 15.52 2.28 6.37
C VAL A 99 15.64 1.10 7.32
N LYS A 100 15.51 -0.11 6.80
CA LYS A 100 15.71 -1.37 7.51
C LYS A 100 16.18 -2.42 6.51
N PRO A 101 17.50 -2.51 6.26
CA PRO A 101 18.10 -3.35 5.22
C PRO A 101 18.22 -4.81 5.64
N ASP A 102 17.19 -5.35 6.30
CA ASP A 102 17.16 -6.73 6.74
C ASP A 102 17.21 -7.69 5.56
N ARG A 103 17.92 -8.78 5.76
CA ARG A 103 18.05 -9.87 4.80
C ARG A 103 17.94 -11.23 5.49
N VAL A 104 17.67 -12.24 4.70
CA VAL A 104 17.61 -13.65 5.14
C VAL A 104 18.43 -14.53 4.20
N ALA A 105 18.84 -15.69 4.70
CA ALA A 105 19.47 -16.68 3.85
C ALA A 105 18.42 -17.31 2.93
N GLU A 106 18.77 -17.47 1.66
CA GLU A 106 17.92 -18.12 0.66
C GLU A 106 17.59 -19.56 1.06
N GLY A 107 16.33 -19.95 0.87
CA GLY A 107 15.81 -21.28 1.22
C GLY A 107 15.74 -21.55 2.73
N SER A 108 16.03 -20.55 3.58
CA SER A 108 15.86 -20.70 5.03
C SER A 108 14.39 -20.67 5.43
N HIS A 109 14.11 -21.01 6.70
CA HIS A 109 12.75 -20.87 7.28
C HIS A 109 12.16 -19.46 7.10
N ASN A 110 13.01 -18.43 7.03
CA ASN A 110 12.59 -17.03 6.84
C ASN A 110 12.40 -16.65 5.37
N ASP A 111 12.69 -17.54 4.43
CA ASP A 111 12.53 -17.35 2.99
C ASP A 111 11.61 -18.41 2.37
N PRO A 112 10.36 -18.55 2.84
CA PRO A 112 9.43 -19.48 2.23
C PRO A 112 9.06 -19.01 0.82
N GLU A 113 9.03 -19.94 -0.13
CA GLU A 113 8.76 -19.66 -1.54
C GLU A 113 7.40 -18.97 -1.73
N ARG A 114 6.40 -19.41 -0.97
CA ARG A 114 5.02 -18.86 -1.04
C ARG A 114 4.92 -17.36 -0.82
N SER A 115 5.88 -16.72 -0.14
CA SER A 115 5.86 -15.28 0.15
C SER A 115 6.95 -14.49 -0.59
N ARG A 116 7.61 -15.12 -1.57
CA ARG A 116 8.52 -14.42 -2.46
C ARG A 116 7.77 -13.44 -3.34
N VAL A 117 8.32 -12.24 -3.40
CA VAL A 117 7.74 -11.11 -4.13
C VAL A 117 8.23 -11.10 -5.57
N GLN A 118 7.36 -10.80 -6.50
CA GLN A 118 7.63 -10.70 -7.93
C GLN A 118 7.27 -9.30 -8.46
N PRO A 119 7.78 -8.91 -9.63
CA PRO A 119 7.30 -7.71 -10.32
C PRO A 119 5.77 -7.76 -10.51
N LEU A 120 5.13 -6.60 -10.36
CA LEU A 120 3.68 -6.37 -10.40
C LEU A 120 2.91 -6.85 -9.17
N ASP A 121 3.54 -7.49 -8.18
CA ASP A 121 2.89 -7.71 -6.89
C ASP A 121 2.53 -6.37 -6.25
N ILE A 122 1.35 -6.28 -5.66
CA ILE A 122 0.96 -5.18 -4.79
C ILE A 122 1.30 -5.59 -3.37
N LEU A 123 2.23 -4.89 -2.74
CA LEU A 123 2.53 -5.05 -1.32
C LEU A 123 1.55 -4.19 -0.53
N PHE A 124 0.84 -4.80 0.41
CA PHE A 124 -0.17 -4.16 1.23
C PHE A 124 0.13 -4.39 2.71
N THR A 125 0.21 -3.34 3.51
CA THR A 125 0.43 -3.48 4.95
C THR A 125 -0.89 -3.82 5.65
N ASN A 126 -0.96 -5.02 6.20
CA ASN A 126 -2.18 -5.60 6.77
C ASN A 126 -2.34 -5.37 8.28
N ASN A 127 -1.28 -4.92 8.93
CA ASN A 127 -1.26 -4.81 10.40
C ASN A 127 -0.44 -3.59 10.85
N ALA A 128 -0.88 -2.95 11.94
CA ALA A 128 -0.10 -1.97 12.67
C ALA A 128 -0.44 -2.05 14.17
N PHE A 129 0.52 -1.68 15.00
CA PHE A 129 0.34 -1.54 16.44
C PHE A 129 -0.18 -0.14 16.78
N ARG A 130 -0.72 0.01 17.99
CA ARG A 130 -1.18 1.30 18.52
C ARG A 130 -0.07 2.36 18.39
N GLY A 131 -0.43 3.52 17.83
CA GLY A 131 0.51 4.59 17.52
C GLY A 131 1.17 4.52 16.14
N THR A 132 0.97 3.42 15.39
CA THR A 132 1.46 3.23 14.01
C THR A 132 0.33 2.95 13.03
N GLU A 133 -0.90 3.29 13.37
CA GLU A 133 -2.12 3.01 12.60
C GLU A 133 -2.08 3.61 11.18
N THR A 134 -1.32 4.69 11.00
CA THR A 134 -1.09 5.31 9.70
C THR A 134 -0.31 4.42 8.72
N LEU A 135 0.25 3.30 9.19
CA LEU A 135 0.96 2.35 8.35
C LEU A 135 0.02 1.30 7.73
N ILE A 136 -1.16 1.07 8.32
CA ILE A 136 -2.14 0.12 7.78
C ILE A 136 -2.68 0.62 6.43
N GLY A 137 -2.83 -0.30 5.49
CA GLY A 137 -3.36 0.00 4.17
C GLY A 137 -2.37 0.70 3.26
N ARG A 138 -1.14 0.96 3.71
CA ARG A 138 -0.10 1.37 2.77
C ARG A 138 0.07 0.28 1.74
N CYS A 139 0.13 0.68 0.49
CA CYS A 139 0.35 -0.25 -0.59
C CYS A 139 1.32 0.33 -1.61
N VAL A 140 2.09 -0.54 -2.25
CA VAL A 140 2.97 -0.19 -3.37
C VAL A 140 2.94 -1.32 -4.38
N VAL A 141 3.05 -1.00 -5.67
CA VAL A 141 3.33 -2.00 -6.69
C VAL A 141 4.85 -2.16 -6.77
N VAL A 142 5.29 -3.39 -6.93
CA VAL A 142 6.68 -3.71 -7.28
C VAL A 142 6.87 -3.43 -8.77
N PRO A 143 7.40 -2.25 -9.19
CA PRO A 143 7.29 -1.80 -10.57
C PRO A 143 8.26 -2.50 -11.52
N ARG A 144 9.27 -3.18 -10.98
CA ARG A 144 10.33 -3.89 -11.70
C ARG A 144 10.96 -4.97 -10.82
N ASP A 145 11.85 -5.74 -11.39
CA ASP A 145 12.68 -6.67 -10.64
C ASP A 145 13.69 -5.93 -9.73
N TYR A 146 13.62 -6.19 -8.44
CA TYR A 146 14.58 -5.74 -7.42
C TYR A 146 15.48 -6.87 -6.90
N GLY A 147 15.49 -8.01 -7.57
CA GLY A 147 16.15 -9.25 -7.12
C GLY A 147 15.29 -10.02 -6.11
N LYS A 148 15.93 -10.87 -5.32
CA LYS A 148 15.23 -11.75 -4.39
C LYS A 148 14.66 -10.96 -3.22
N LEU A 149 13.34 -10.95 -3.10
CA LEU A 149 12.58 -10.27 -2.06
C LEU A 149 11.67 -11.25 -1.32
N ASN A 150 11.56 -11.10 -0.01
CA ASN A 150 10.56 -11.74 0.81
C ASN A 150 9.96 -10.73 1.79
N ILE A 151 8.82 -11.05 2.40
CA ILE A 151 8.04 -10.14 3.22
C ILE A 151 7.77 -10.69 4.61
N SER A 152 7.54 -9.80 5.57
CA SER A 152 7.11 -10.15 6.93
C SER A 152 5.62 -10.47 6.99
N GLN A 153 5.19 -11.12 8.08
CA GLN A 153 3.78 -11.44 8.35
C GLN A 153 2.83 -10.23 8.35
N HIS A 154 3.34 -9.01 8.41
CA HIS A 154 2.56 -7.76 8.45
C HIS A 154 2.43 -7.08 7.10
N ILE A 155 2.91 -7.75 6.06
CA ILE A 155 2.74 -7.35 4.66
C ILE A 155 2.11 -8.51 3.92
N ASP A 156 1.06 -8.21 3.15
CA ASP A 156 0.50 -9.11 2.16
C ASP A 156 1.07 -8.74 0.79
N TRP A 157 1.33 -9.71 -0.07
CA TRP A 157 1.36 -9.45 -1.49
C TRP A 157 0.04 -9.89 -2.12
N ILE A 158 -0.40 -9.10 -3.10
CA ILE A 158 -1.65 -9.31 -3.84
C ILE A 158 -1.31 -9.34 -5.31
N ARG A 159 -1.70 -10.44 -6.01
CA ARG A 159 -1.64 -10.58 -7.46
C ARG A 159 -3.03 -10.49 -8.02
N VAL A 160 -3.19 -9.65 -9.02
CA VAL A 160 -4.50 -9.44 -9.66
C VAL A 160 -4.45 -9.88 -11.12
N ASP A 161 -5.59 -10.36 -11.61
CA ASP A 161 -5.81 -10.70 -13.01
C ASP A 161 -7.03 -9.95 -13.56
N GLY A 162 -6.99 -9.57 -14.83
CA GLY A 162 -8.07 -8.84 -15.49
C GLY A 162 -8.23 -7.37 -15.07
N ILE A 163 -7.31 -6.85 -14.25
CA ILE A 163 -7.23 -5.45 -13.84
C ILE A 163 -5.76 -5.04 -13.66
N ASN A 164 -5.45 -3.77 -13.92
CA ASN A 164 -4.07 -3.28 -13.82
C ASN A 164 -3.65 -3.07 -12.34
N PRO A 165 -2.53 -3.68 -11.86
CA PRO A 165 -2.10 -3.59 -10.47
C PRO A 165 -1.75 -2.16 -10.04
N PHE A 166 -1.25 -1.32 -10.93
CA PHE A 166 -0.97 0.10 -10.62
C PHE A 166 -2.26 0.88 -10.38
N TYR A 167 -3.30 0.59 -11.17
CA TYR A 167 -4.62 1.16 -10.93
C TYR A 167 -5.18 0.73 -9.58
N VAL A 168 -5.13 -0.57 -9.26
CA VAL A 168 -5.59 -1.09 -7.96
C VAL A 168 -4.85 -0.40 -6.81
N CYS A 169 -3.53 -0.29 -6.88
CA CYS A 169 -2.72 0.36 -5.86
C CYS A 169 -3.10 1.85 -5.70
N CYS A 170 -3.21 2.60 -6.81
CA CYS A 170 -3.63 4.00 -6.77
C CYS A 170 -5.06 4.17 -6.25
N PHE A 171 -5.97 3.26 -6.61
CA PHE A 171 -7.33 3.28 -6.08
C PHE A 171 -7.35 3.07 -4.56
N LEU A 172 -6.59 2.10 -4.04
CA LEU A 172 -6.49 1.87 -2.58
C LEU A 172 -5.92 3.08 -1.83
N LYS A 173 -5.09 3.89 -2.47
CA LYS A 173 -4.51 5.13 -1.91
C LYS A 173 -5.43 6.35 -2.04
N CYS A 174 -6.25 6.42 -3.07
CA CYS A 174 -7.17 7.54 -3.28
C CYS A 174 -8.29 7.54 -2.22
N ARG A 175 -8.99 8.65 -2.08
CA ARG A 175 -10.05 8.82 -1.08
C ARG A 175 -11.05 7.67 -1.03
N PHE A 176 -11.48 7.18 -2.20
CA PHE A 176 -12.48 6.12 -2.29
C PHE A 176 -12.01 4.78 -1.72
N GLY A 177 -10.78 4.38 -2.01
CA GLY A 177 -10.17 3.17 -1.48
C GLY A 177 -9.76 3.33 -0.02
N ALA A 178 -9.10 4.43 0.32
CA ALA A 178 -8.63 4.72 1.68
C ALA A 178 -9.78 4.70 2.71
N LEU A 179 -10.96 5.25 2.36
CA LEU A 179 -12.14 5.19 3.23
C LEU A 179 -12.64 3.76 3.45
N GLN A 180 -12.55 2.88 2.46
CA GLN A 180 -12.91 1.47 2.64
C GLN A 180 -11.90 0.74 3.54
N VAL A 181 -10.61 0.99 3.34
CA VAL A 181 -9.55 0.46 4.20
C VAL A 181 -9.76 0.90 5.66
N GLN A 182 -10.00 2.20 5.90
CA GLN A 182 -10.29 2.71 7.24
C GLN A 182 -11.53 2.07 7.87
N ARG A 183 -12.57 1.83 7.07
CA ARG A 183 -13.82 1.23 7.54
C ARG A 183 -13.63 -0.20 8.06
N VAL A 184 -12.74 -0.96 7.43
CA VAL A 184 -12.54 -2.38 7.75
C VAL A 184 -11.42 -2.66 8.75
N MET A 185 -10.68 -1.63 9.14
CA MET A 185 -9.70 -1.74 10.23
C MET A 185 -10.39 -2.05 11.55
N HIS A 186 -9.91 -3.02 12.29
CA HIS A 186 -10.45 -3.40 13.58
C HIS A 186 -9.33 -3.89 14.52
N GLY A 187 -9.60 -3.87 15.80
CA GLY A 187 -8.66 -4.22 16.86
C GLY A 187 -8.50 -3.09 17.87
N VAL A 188 -8.02 -3.41 19.05
CA VAL A 188 -7.80 -2.43 20.16
C VAL A 188 -6.31 -2.12 20.30
N ASP A 189 -5.48 -3.15 20.39
CA ASP A 189 -4.02 -3.00 20.58
C ASP A 189 -3.25 -3.23 19.28
N ALA A 190 -3.76 -4.09 18.40
CA ALA A 190 -3.24 -4.31 17.05
C ALA A 190 -4.40 -4.28 16.07
N MET A 191 -4.33 -3.33 15.12
CA MET A 191 -5.31 -3.24 14.04
C MET A 191 -4.89 -4.15 12.91
N THR A 192 -5.83 -4.92 12.37
CA THR A 192 -5.58 -5.85 11.26
C THR A 192 -6.64 -5.75 10.18
N ILE A 193 -6.28 -6.14 8.96
CA ILE A 193 -7.20 -6.31 7.84
C ILE A 193 -7.02 -7.73 7.30
N SER A 194 -8.09 -8.53 7.34
CA SER A 194 -8.06 -9.90 6.82
C SER A 194 -8.16 -9.95 5.29
N PHE A 195 -7.73 -11.06 4.69
CA PHE A 195 -7.87 -11.30 3.25
C PHE A 195 -9.31 -11.16 2.76
N GLY A 196 -10.27 -11.66 3.53
CA GLY A 196 -11.70 -11.51 3.20
C GLY A 196 -12.12 -10.05 3.12
N ARG A 197 -11.59 -9.20 4.01
CA ARG A 197 -11.85 -7.75 4.00
C ARG A 197 -11.16 -7.05 2.82
N ILE A 198 -9.95 -7.46 2.47
CA ILE A 198 -9.26 -6.95 1.27
C ILE A 198 -10.04 -7.33 0.01
N ARG A 199 -10.46 -8.59 -0.10
CA ARG A 199 -11.26 -9.07 -1.24
C ARG A 199 -12.61 -8.37 -1.36
N ALA A 200 -13.20 -7.93 -0.24
CA ALA A 200 -14.49 -7.22 -0.21
C ALA A 200 -14.40 -5.72 -0.54
N ILE A 201 -13.21 -5.16 -0.73
CA ILE A 201 -13.06 -3.77 -1.16
C ILE A 201 -13.69 -3.60 -2.55
N GLU A 202 -14.61 -2.67 -2.67
CA GLU A 202 -15.31 -2.36 -3.91
C GLU A 202 -14.44 -1.46 -4.81
N ILE A 203 -14.16 -1.90 -6.04
CA ILE A 203 -13.34 -1.14 -7.00
C ILE A 203 -14.09 -0.95 -8.32
N PRO A 204 -14.19 0.28 -8.86
CA PRO A 204 -14.75 0.52 -10.20
C PRO A 204 -13.83 -0.05 -11.27
N LYS A 205 -14.38 -0.78 -12.24
CA LYS A 205 -13.61 -1.24 -13.39
C LYS A 205 -13.52 -0.14 -14.44
N LEU A 206 -12.56 0.76 -14.29
CA LEU A 206 -12.30 1.81 -15.29
C LEU A 206 -11.87 1.22 -16.65
N PRO A 207 -12.10 1.95 -17.76
CA PRO A 207 -11.60 1.55 -19.08
C PRO A 207 -10.09 1.27 -19.05
N VAL A 208 -9.67 0.24 -19.78
CA VAL A 208 -8.27 -0.22 -19.83
C VAL A 208 -7.30 0.92 -20.22
N ALA A 209 -7.72 1.82 -21.13
CA ALA A 209 -6.91 2.98 -21.50
C ALA A 209 -6.61 3.92 -20.33
N ILE A 210 -7.57 4.12 -19.40
CA ILE A 210 -7.37 4.93 -18.20
C ILE A 210 -6.43 4.19 -17.22
N GLN A 211 -6.60 2.88 -17.05
CA GLN A 211 -5.72 2.09 -16.21
C GLN A 211 -4.26 2.15 -16.69
N PHE A 212 -4.01 2.11 -17.99
CA PHE A 212 -2.67 2.30 -18.57
C PHE A 212 -2.13 3.72 -18.38
N GLN A 213 -2.98 4.75 -18.38
CA GLN A 213 -2.54 6.11 -18.07
C GLN A 213 -2.08 6.19 -16.59
N VAL A 214 -2.81 5.56 -15.66
CA VAL A 214 -2.40 5.46 -14.25
C VAL A 214 -1.06 4.74 -14.13
N GLU A 215 -0.89 3.61 -14.81
CA GLU A 215 0.38 2.86 -14.81
C GLU A 215 1.55 3.72 -15.29
N ARG A 216 1.39 4.43 -16.41
CA ARG A 216 2.44 5.29 -16.95
C ARG A 216 2.90 6.34 -15.95
N GLU A 217 1.96 7.08 -15.35
CA GLU A 217 2.29 8.11 -14.36
C GLU A 217 2.89 7.51 -13.07
N TYR A 218 2.39 6.36 -12.64
CA TYR A 218 2.97 5.64 -11.49
C TYR A 218 4.41 5.21 -11.75
N ARG A 219 4.72 4.69 -12.96
CA ARG A 219 6.08 4.30 -13.33
C ARG A 219 7.04 5.50 -13.37
N GLU A 220 6.58 6.67 -13.82
CA GLU A 220 7.39 7.90 -13.78
C GLU A 220 7.66 8.35 -12.34
N MET A 221 6.66 8.28 -11.47
CA MET A 221 6.80 8.51 -10.03
C MET A 221 7.82 7.53 -9.42
N SER A 222 7.70 6.24 -9.75
CA SER A 222 8.60 5.19 -9.24
C SER A 222 10.06 5.41 -9.65
N LYS A 223 10.33 5.94 -10.86
CA LYS A 223 11.71 6.28 -11.28
C LYS A 223 12.34 7.32 -10.36
N GLN A 224 11.59 8.34 -9.93
CA GLN A 224 12.10 9.36 -9.01
C GLN A 224 12.29 8.79 -7.61
N HIS A 225 11.37 7.95 -7.13
CA HIS A 225 11.54 7.22 -5.89
C HIS A 225 12.80 6.35 -5.91
N ASP A 226 13.00 5.53 -6.95
CA ASP A 226 14.17 4.67 -7.09
C ASP A 226 15.48 5.47 -7.13
N ARG A 227 15.48 6.64 -7.80
CA ARG A 227 16.63 7.56 -7.79
C ARG A 227 16.97 8.03 -6.37
N ALA A 228 15.96 8.42 -5.60
CA ALA A 228 16.15 8.81 -4.20
C ALA A 228 16.66 7.63 -3.37
N MET A 229 16.09 6.45 -3.54
CA MET A 229 16.52 5.26 -2.79
C MET A 229 17.96 4.84 -3.13
N ALA A 230 18.38 4.93 -4.39
CA ALA A 230 19.77 4.66 -4.77
C ALA A 230 20.77 5.61 -4.07
N ILE A 231 20.40 6.89 -3.92
CA ILE A 231 21.20 7.84 -3.13
C ILE A 231 21.25 7.41 -1.67
N LYS A 232 20.11 7.06 -1.09
CA LYS A 232 20.00 6.69 0.32
C LYS A 232 20.74 5.39 0.64
N GLU A 233 20.64 4.36 -0.22
CA GLU A 233 21.41 3.11 -0.07
C GLU A 233 22.90 3.38 -0.11
N ARG A 234 23.40 4.21 -1.05
CA ARG A 234 24.80 4.59 -1.11
C ARG A 234 25.25 5.33 0.16
N LEU A 235 24.45 6.29 0.66
CA LEU A 235 24.75 6.98 1.91
C LEU A 235 24.82 6.01 3.09
N LEU A 236 23.97 4.98 3.12
CA LEU A 236 24.02 3.94 4.14
C LEU A 236 25.33 3.16 4.08
N ASP A 237 25.73 2.75 2.87
CA ASP A 237 26.97 1.99 2.65
C ASP A 237 28.22 2.79 3.05
N GLU A 238 28.22 4.11 2.81
CA GLU A 238 29.36 5.03 3.10
C GLU A 238 29.39 5.53 4.55
N SER A 239 28.28 5.48 5.28
CA SER A 239 28.13 6.18 6.57
C SER A 239 28.73 5.48 7.76
N GLY A 240 28.97 4.16 7.67
CA GLY A 240 29.38 3.35 8.84
C GLY A 240 28.30 3.23 9.93
N ILE A 241 27.05 3.58 9.66
CA ILE A 241 25.94 3.44 10.60
C ILE A 241 25.75 1.98 11.00
N GLU A 242 25.74 1.69 12.29
CA GLU A 242 25.57 0.34 12.81
C GLU A 242 24.13 -0.19 12.62
N PRO A 243 23.94 -1.50 12.44
CA PRO A 243 22.62 -2.09 12.16
C PRO A 243 21.50 -1.72 13.10
N GLY A 244 21.76 -1.47 14.37
CA GLY A 244 20.75 -1.04 15.35
C GLY A 244 20.26 0.40 15.21
N GLN A 245 20.93 1.22 14.40
CA GLN A 245 20.70 2.67 14.27
C GLN A 245 20.12 3.07 12.91
N TYR A 246 19.89 2.13 11.99
CA TYR A 246 19.56 2.44 10.59
C TYR A 246 18.38 3.40 10.42
N GLY A 247 17.23 3.14 11.04
CA GLY A 247 15.98 3.82 10.74
C GLY A 247 16.05 5.34 10.77
N GLU A 248 16.39 5.92 11.92
CA GLU A 248 16.41 7.37 12.13
C GLU A 248 17.67 8.00 11.53
N ALA A 249 18.83 7.45 11.83
CA ALA A 249 20.10 8.01 11.40
C ALA A 249 20.23 8.10 9.87
N ILE A 250 19.83 7.05 9.13
CA ILE A 250 19.87 7.10 7.66
C ILE A 250 18.83 8.07 7.09
N ASN A 251 17.67 8.24 7.73
CA ASN A 251 16.70 9.23 7.30
C ASN A 251 17.21 10.66 7.49
N GLU A 252 17.88 10.95 8.60
CA GLU A 252 18.50 12.26 8.86
C GLU A 252 19.59 12.54 7.83
N LEU A 253 20.51 11.61 7.60
CA LEU A 253 21.57 11.72 6.62
C LEU A 253 21.04 11.96 5.21
N ALA A 254 20.06 11.16 4.78
CA ALA A 254 19.42 11.32 3.49
C ALA A 254 18.73 12.68 3.35
N ASN A 255 18.07 13.17 4.41
CA ASN A 255 17.41 14.46 4.43
C ASN A 255 18.38 15.65 4.41
N GLN A 256 19.66 15.46 4.62
CA GLN A 256 20.68 16.47 4.41
C GLN A 256 21.15 16.53 2.94
N ASN A 257 20.93 15.47 2.16
CA ASN A 257 21.37 15.39 0.77
C ASN A 257 20.38 16.09 -0.18
N PRO A 258 20.80 17.17 -0.91
CA PRO A 258 19.90 17.93 -1.78
C PRO A 258 19.34 17.12 -2.96
N ALA A 259 20.10 16.16 -3.52
CA ALA A 259 19.65 15.35 -4.62
C ALA A 259 18.58 14.33 -4.19
N TYR A 260 18.75 13.74 -3.00
CA TYR A 260 17.73 12.90 -2.38
C TYR A 260 16.42 13.67 -2.15
N LYS A 261 16.52 14.86 -1.53
CA LYS A 261 15.32 15.69 -1.26
C LYS A 261 14.57 16.06 -2.53
N ARG A 262 15.28 16.45 -3.59
CA ARG A 262 14.63 16.77 -4.87
C ARG A 262 13.91 15.58 -5.48
N ALA A 263 14.56 14.41 -5.54
CA ALA A 263 13.98 13.22 -6.11
C ALA A 263 12.76 12.73 -5.30
N MET A 264 12.83 12.78 -3.96
CA MET A 264 11.70 12.42 -3.10
C MET A 264 10.55 13.41 -3.20
N ALA A 265 10.81 14.71 -3.24
CA ALA A 265 9.77 15.72 -3.43
C ALA A 265 9.06 15.52 -4.77
N GLU A 266 9.80 15.31 -5.86
CA GLU A 266 9.21 15.04 -7.17
C GLU A 266 8.37 13.75 -7.16
N ALA A 267 8.84 12.67 -6.53
CA ALA A 267 8.06 11.44 -6.41
C ALA A 267 6.75 11.68 -5.64
N GLN A 268 6.78 12.43 -4.54
CA GLN A 268 5.60 12.77 -3.75
C GLN A 268 4.61 13.66 -4.51
N ASP A 269 5.10 14.67 -5.23
CA ASP A 269 4.26 15.57 -6.01
C ASP A 269 3.60 14.84 -7.18
N ARG A 270 4.34 13.94 -7.85
CA ARG A 270 3.78 13.07 -8.91
C ARG A 270 2.70 12.14 -8.37
N LEU A 271 2.92 11.52 -7.21
CA LEU A 271 1.90 10.66 -6.58
C LEU A 271 0.66 11.47 -6.23
N LYS A 272 0.84 12.62 -5.58
CA LYS A 272 -0.28 13.50 -5.21
C LYS A 272 -1.09 13.94 -6.43
N HIS A 273 -0.42 14.33 -7.51
CA HIS A 273 -1.06 14.67 -8.78
C HIS A 273 -1.84 13.49 -9.34
N LEU A 274 -1.20 12.32 -9.45
CA LEU A 274 -1.83 11.11 -9.98
C LEU A 274 -3.09 10.71 -9.20
N LEU A 275 -3.05 10.76 -7.86
CA LEU A 275 -4.21 10.44 -7.03
C LEU A 275 -5.34 11.47 -7.21
N GLY A 276 -5.02 12.76 -7.31
CA GLY A 276 -6.00 13.80 -7.62
C GLY A 276 -6.64 13.63 -8.99
N GLU A 277 -5.86 13.30 -10.00
CA GLU A 277 -6.36 13.02 -11.35
C GLU A 277 -7.27 11.78 -11.38
N LEU A 278 -6.90 10.73 -10.65
CA LEU A 278 -7.72 9.53 -10.53
C LEU A 278 -9.05 9.83 -9.82
N GLU A 279 -9.03 10.61 -8.74
CA GLU A 279 -10.24 11.03 -8.03
C GLU A 279 -11.17 11.85 -8.94
N ALA A 280 -10.64 12.79 -9.71
CA ALA A 280 -11.42 13.58 -10.66
C ALA A 280 -12.05 12.72 -11.78
N VAL A 281 -11.36 11.65 -12.21
CA VAL A 281 -11.96 10.67 -13.15
C VAL A 281 -13.10 9.89 -12.48
N LEU A 282 -12.91 9.45 -11.25
CA LEU A 282 -13.92 8.70 -10.49
C LEU A 282 -15.14 9.57 -10.14
N GLU A 283 -14.97 10.87 -9.97
CA GLU A 283 -16.05 11.85 -9.73
C GLU A 283 -16.76 12.26 -11.04
N GLY A 284 -16.24 11.87 -12.18
CA GLY A 284 -16.79 12.24 -13.50
C GLY A 284 -16.44 13.65 -13.95
N GLU A 285 -15.51 14.32 -13.26
CA GLU A 285 -15.05 15.68 -13.59
C GLU A 285 -14.17 15.69 -14.83
N GLN A 286 -13.52 14.56 -15.12
CA GLN A 286 -12.70 14.37 -16.31
C GLN A 286 -12.75 12.94 -16.84
N LYS A 287 -12.29 12.75 -18.09
CA LYS A 287 -12.37 11.46 -18.81
C LYS A 287 -11.01 10.75 -18.97
N LYS A 288 -9.93 11.33 -18.46
CA LYS A 288 -8.56 10.82 -18.64
C LYS A 288 -7.66 11.32 -17.52
N ILE A 289 -6.59 10.57 -17.25
CA ILE A 289 -5.49 11.01 -16.38
C ILE A 289 -4.60 11.98 -17.15
N ARG A 290 -4.44 13.19 -16.67
CA ARG A 290 -3.52 14.18 -17.24
C ARG A 290 -2.10 13.87 -16.77
N PRO A 291 -1.10 14.01 -17.65
CA PRO A 291 0.29 13.86 -17.23
C PRO A 291 0.68 14.88 -16.17
N PHE A 292 1.65 14.51 -15.33
CA PHE A 292 2.25 15.45 -14.39
C PHE A 292 2.89 16.61 -15.18
N PRO A 293 2.60 17.87 -14.85
CA PRO A 293 3.24 19.01 -15.49
C PRO A 293 4.74 18.98 -15.20
N GLY A 294 5.54 18.97 -16.24
CA GLY A 294 7.01 18.94 -16.18
C GLY A 294 7.62 20.25 -15.71
#